data_de39906cb3931c61c8f8c6067fd74a0c
#
_entry.id   de39906cb3931c61c8f8c6067fd74a0c
#
_cell.length_a   1.000
_cell.length_b   1.000
_cell.length_c   1.000
_cell.angle_alpha   90.00
_cell.angle_beta   90.00
_cell.angle_gamma   90.00
#
_symmetry.space_group_name_H-M   'P 1'
#
loop_
_entity.id
_entity.type
_entity.pdbx_description
1 polymer ?
#
loop_
_entity_poly.entity_id
_entity_poly.type
_entity_poly.pdbx_seq_one_letter_code
_entity_poly.pdbx_strand_id
1 'polypeptide(L)'
;MERVESKKNRFLKLTPENGDYNQYWFSEKTIEFFVNQVNKYGKEKIGFIATPSIFFSLSKEMQNKSYLFDIDEKLTKKHKNGKRYDFNESDYEVKFPDLKNSFDYLVIDPPFITQDSWTKFSNFALYLKNDNCKIIACSIAENKENLKNLLDLDMKVFQPSIPHLVYQYNIFANYDDEELDKKNPEIIE
;
A
#
# COMPACT_ATOMS: atom_id res chain seq x y z
N MET A 1 34.32 12.98 -11.61
CA MET A 1 33.29 12.38 -10.73
C MET A 1 31.95 12.81 -11.29
N GLU A 2 31.38 12.00 -12.18
CA GLU A 2 30.02 12.23 -12.70
C GLU A 2 29.05 11.99 -11.57
N ARG A 3 28.26 13.01 -11.23
CA ARG A 3 27.07 12.86 -10.39
C ARG A 3 26.09 12.02 -11.20
N VAL A 4 25.91 10.77 -10.79
CA VAL A 4 24.78 9.96 -11.23
C VAL A 4 23.53 10.68 -10.69
N GLU A 5 22.86 11.46 -11.55
CA GLU A 5 21.51 11.94 -11.26
C GLU A 5 20.62 10.71 -11.02
N SER A 6 20.13 10.53 -9.81
CA SER A 6 19.14 9.50 -9.52
C SER A 6 17.94 9.73 -10.44
N LYS A 7 17.58 8.76 -11.25
CA LYS A 7 16.39 8.85 -12.09
C LYS A 7 15.20 9.03 -11.18
N LYS A 8 14.70 10.26 -11.08
CA LYS A 8 13.50 10.62 -10.32
C LYS A 8 12.36 9.64 -10.63
N ASN A 9 11.69 9.11 -9.61
CA ASN A 9 10.59 8.18 -9.78
C ASN A 9 9.55 8.71 -10.79
N ARG A 10 9.27 7.92 -11.84
CA ARG A 10 8.42 8.34 -12.96
C ARG A 10 6.98 8.63 -12.52
N PHE A 11 6.43 7.84 -11.60
CA PHE A 11 5.06 8.06 -11.10
C PHE A 11 4.96 9.42 -10.41
N LEU A 12 5.88 9.72 -9.49
CA LEU A 12 5.91 10.98 -8.75
C LEU A 12 6.09 12.20 -9.68
N LYS A 13 6.84 12.02 -10.77
CA LYS A 13 7.06 13.08 -11.75
C LYS A 13 5.82 13.40 -12.59
N LEU A 14 5.01 12.39 -12.91
CA LEU A 14 3.91 12.50 -13.87
C LEU A 14 2.52 12.55 -13.25
N THR A 15 2.40 12.27 -11.95
CA THR A 15 1.12 12.14 -11.26
C THR A 15 1.05 13.09 -10.07
N PRO A 16 0.41 14.26 -10.22
CA PRO A 16 0.20 15.17 -9.09
C PRO A 16 -0.77 14.56 -8.09
N GLU A 17 -0.60 14.92 -6.81
CA GLU A 17 -1.54 14.59 -5.74
C GLU A 17 -2.91 15.23 -6.00
N ASN A 18 -3.98 14.53 -5.66
CA ASN A 18 -5.35 15.03 -5.74
C ASN A 18 -5.97 15.13 -4.34
N GLY A 19 -6.14 16.37 -3.87
CA GLY A 19 -6.72 16.65 -2.55
C GLY A 19 -8.17 16.18 -2.40
N ASP A 20 -8.95 16.09 -3.50
CA ASP A 20 -10.33 15.60 -3.46
C ASP A 20 -10.42 14.13 -3.04
N TYR A 21 -9.36 13.37 -3.26
CA TYR A 21 -9.25 11.96 -2.84
C TYR A 21 -8.36 11.79 -1.60
N ASN A 22 -7.92 12.87 -0.98
CA ASN A 22 -6.97 12.83 0.14
C ASN A 22 -5.69 12.03 -0.22
N GLN A 23 -5.22 12.20 -1.45
CA GLN A 23 -4.01 11.56 -1.98
C GLN A 23 -2.77 12.28 -1.50
N TYR A 24 -1.86 11.54 -0.86
CA TYR A 24 -0.52 11.97 -0.51
C TYR A 24 0.47 10.88 -0.92
N TRP A 25 1.51 11.24 -1.68
CA TRP A 25 2.46 10.26 -2.18
C TRP A 25 3.61 10.04 -1.21
N PHE A 26 4.02 8.80 -1.10
CA PHE A 26 5.27 8.44 -0.43
C PHE A 26 6.47 9.10 -1.11
N SER A 27 7.56 9.35 -0.34
CA SER A 27 8.84 9.72 -0.91
C SER A 27 9.38 8.63 -1.86
N GLU A 28 10.30 9.00 -2.74
CA GLU A 28 10.94 8.05 -3.65
C GLU A 28 11.61 6.88 -2.90
N LYS A 29 12.33 7.16 -1.82
CA LYS A 29 13.00 6.12 -1.00
C LYS A 29 11.99 5.20 -0.29
N THR A 30 10.89 5.76 0.18
CA THR A 30 9.82 4.95 0.77
C THR A 30 9.14 4.06 -0.27
N ILE A 31 8.92 4.56 -1.50
CA ILE A 31 8.43 3.73 -2.61
C ILE A 31 9.42 2.59 -2.92
N GLU A 32 10.72 2.88 -2.99
CA GLU A 32 11.75 1.85 -3.20
C GLU A 32 11.73 0.78 -2.10
N PHE A 33 11.59 1.19 -0.83
CA PHE A 33 11.42 0.26 0.28
C PHE A 33 10.24 -0.70 0.04
N PHE A 34 9.05 -0.17 -0.30
CA PHE A 34 7.89 -1.01 -0.58
C PHE A 34 8.10 -1.93 -1.79
N VAL A 35 8.68 -1.40 -2.87
CA VAL A 35 8.99 -2.21 -4.07
C VAL A 35 9.91 -3.38 -3.72
N ASN A 36 10.91 -3.15 -2.86
CA ASN A 36 11.81 -4.20 -2.39
C ASN A 36 11.07 -5.25 -1.55
N GLN A 37 10.17 -4.83 -0.65
CA GLN A 37 9.34 -5.75 0.14
C GLN A 37 8.43 -6.61 -0.78
N VAL A 38 7.80 -5.98 -1.76
CA VAL A 38 6.96 -6.68 -2.76
C VAL A 38 7.77 -7.67 -3.58
N ASN A 39 8.94 -7.28 -4.08
CA ASN A 39 9.82 -8.16 -4.84
C ASN A 39 10.32 -9.36 -4.02
N LYS A 40 10.52 -9.18 -2.71
CA LYS A 40 11.00 -10.23 -1.82
C LYS A 40 9.91 -11.23 -1.43
N TYR A 41 8.69 -10.77 -1.23
CA TYR A 41 7.63 -11.56 -0.60
C TYR A 41 6.41 -11.83 -1.50
N GLY A 42 6.13 -10.97 -2.48
CA GLY A 42 5.03 -11.17 -3.43
C GLY A 42 5.33 -12.30 -4.40
N LYS A 43 4.40 -13.26 -4.54
CA LYS A 43 4.60 -14.48 -5.35
C LYS A 43 3.71 -14.50 -6.58
N GLU A 44 2.46 -14.92 -6.41
CA GLU A 44 1.54 -15.19 -7.51
C GLU A 44 0.51 -14.09 -7.73
N LYS A 45 -0.06 -13.54 -6.66
CA LYS A 45 -1.09 -12.50 -6.74
C LYS A 45 -0.95 -11.48 -5.62
N ILE A 46 -0.70 -10.24 -6.03
CA ILE A 46 -0.36 -9.14 -5.12
C ILE A 46 -1.43 -8.06 -5.23
N GLY A 47 -1.97 -7.60 -4.10
CA GLY A 47 -2.98 -6.57 -4.03
C GLY A 47 -2.43 -5.25 -3.46
N PHE A 48 -2.73 -4.17 -4.16
CA PHE A 48 -2.42 -2.80 -3.76
C PHE A 48 -3.72 -2.07 -3.48
N ILE A 49 -4.04 -1.83 -2.23
CA ILE A 49 -5.28 -1.19 -1.80
C ILE A 49 -4.96 0.26 -1.43
N ALA A 50 -5.40 1.18 -2.28
CA ALA A 50 -5.13 2.62 -2.20
C ALA A 50 -3.63 2.98 -2.16
N THR A 51 -2.78 2.23 -2.90
CA THR A 51 -1.33 2.44 -2.97
C THR A 51 -0.81 2.52 -4.42
N PRO A 52 -1.35 3.45 -5.24
CA PRO A 52 -1.03 3.52 -6.67
C PRO A 52 0.43 3.90 -6.93
N SER A 53 1.06 4.71 -6.07
CA SER A 53 2.45 5.12 -6.25
C SER A 53 3.42 3.92 -6.21
N ILE A 54 3.11 2.92 -5.39
CA ILE A 54 3.91 1.70 -5.29
C ILE A 54 3.62 0.81 -6.50
N PHE A 55 2.35 0.57 -6.82
CA PHE A 55 1.92 -0.26 -7.95
C PHE A 55 2.58 0.18 -9.26
N PHE A 56 2.51 1.48 -9.60
CA PHE A 56 3.08 2.01 -10.84
C PHE A 56 4.62 2.14 -10.81
N SER A 57 5.25 1.90 -9.68
CA SER A 57 6.71 1.86 -9.54
C SER A 57 7.29 0.44 -9.65
N LEU A 58 6.46 -0.58 -9.73
CA LEU A 58 6.86 -1.95 -9.96
C LEU A 58 7.35 -2.18 -11.40
N SER A 59 8.17 -3.22 -11.60
CA SER A 59 8.45 -3.73 -12.94
C SER A 59 7.17 -4.19 -13.65
N LYS A 60 7.17 -4.24 -14.98
CA LYS A 60 6.02 -4.74 -15.75
C LYS A 60 5.66 -6.18 -15.39
N GLU A 61 6.65 -7.01 -15.10
CA GLU A 61 6.45 -8.39 -14.67
C GLU A 61 5.67 -8.45 -13.36
N MET A 62 6.07 -7.66 -12.36
CA MET A 62 5.38 -7.60 -11.08
C MET A 62 4.00 -6.96 -11.20
N GLN A 63 3.81 -5.93 -12.02
CA GLN A 63 2.49 -5.35 -12.29
C GLN A 63 1.53 -6.38 -12.89
N ASN A 64 2.00 -7.28 -13.75
CA ASN A 64 1.15 -8.31 -14.36
C ASN A 64 0.57 -9.32 -13.35
N LYS A 65 1.25 -9.54 -12.22
CA LYS A 65 0.76 -10.35 -11.09
C LYS A 65 -0.03 -9.53 -10.07
N SER A 66 -0.07 -8.22 -10.23
CA SER A 66 -0.59 -7.29 -9.22
C SER A 66 -1.92 -6.70 -9.64
N TYR A 67 -2.74 -6.34 -8.65
CA TYR A 67 -4.02 -5.66 -8.81
C TYR A 67 -3.96 -4.34 -8.02
N LEU A 68 -4.45 -3.26 -8.63
CA LEU A 68 -4.62 -1.97 -7.98
C LEU A 68 -6.10 -1.75 -7.68
N PHE A 69 -6.43 -1.56 -6.41
CA PHE A 69 -7.76 -1.18 -5.94
C PHE A 69 -7.72 0.27 -5.46
N ASP A 70 -8.37 1.17 -6.16
CA ASP A 70 -8.34 2.60 -5.87
C ASP A 70 -9.65 3.28 -6.28
N ILE A 71 -10.01 4.35 -5.58
CA ILE A 71 -11.17 5.19 -5.92
C ILE A 71 -10.93 6.01 -7.19
N ASP A 72 -9.67 6.35 -7.46
CA ASP A 72 -9.28 7.18 -8.60
C ASP A 72 -9.28 6.38 -9.92
N GLU A 73 -10.38 6.48 -10.65
CA GLU A 73 -10.53 5.80 -11.94
C GLU A 73 -9.49 6.24 -12.99
N LYS A 74 -8.92 7.44 -12.89
CA LYS A 74 -7.86 7.88 -13.80
C LYS A 74 -6.60 7.03 -13.63
N LEU A 75 -6.38 6.49 -12.43
CA LEU A 75 -5.27 5.61 -12.14
C LEU A 75 -5.61 4.15 -12.45
N THR A 76 -6.76 3.66 -12.01
CA THR A 76 -7.13 2.25 -12.23
C THR A 76 -7.31 1.91 -13.71
N LYS A 77 -7.79 2.83 -14.53
CA LYS A 77 -7.92 2.64 -15.99
C LYS A 77 -6.59 2.55 -16.76
N LYS A 78 -5.47 2.91 -16.13
CA LYS A 78 -4.14 2.82 -16.77
C LYS A 78 -3.58 1.39 -16.87
N HIS A 79 -4.18 0.42 -16.17
CA HIS A 79 -3.72 -0.96 -16.17
C HIS A 79 -4.90 -1.95 -16.19
N LYS A 80 -4.74 -3.06 -16.91
CA LYS A 80 -5.79 -4.11 -17.04
C LYS A 80 -6.27 -4.67 -15.69
N ASN A 81 -5.38 -4.72 -14.69
CA ASN A 81 -5.66 -5.18 -13.33
C ASN A 81 -6.02 -4.04 -12.36
N GLY A 82 -6.25 -2.83 -12.87
CA GLY A 82 -6.80 -1.74 -12.08
C GLY A 82 -8.30 -1.95 -11.86
N LYS A 83 -8.75 -1.81 -10.61
CA LYS A 83 -10.14 -2.00 -10.19
C LYS A 83 -10.58 -0.78 -9.39
N ARG A 84 -11.67 -0.14 -9.80
CA ARG A 84 -12.28 0.90 -8.98
C ARG A 84 -12.75 0.26 -7.67
N TYR A 85 -12.31 0.80 -6.55
CA TYR A 85 -12.69 0.39 -5.22
C TYR A 85 -13.04 1.61 -4.37
N ASP A 86 -14.26 1.62 -3.87
CA ASP A 86 -14.75 2.59 -2.89
C ASP A 86 -15.04 1.83 -1.60
N PHE A 87 -14.36 2.18 -0.51
CA PHE A 87 -14.51 1.48 0.77
C PHE A 87 -15.89 1.66 1.41
N ASN A 88 -16.70 2.62 0.94
CA ASN A 88 -18.08 2.77 1.36
C ASN A 88 -19.05 1.81 0.63
N GLU A 89 -18.59 1.13 -0.43
CA GLU A 89 -19.34 0.12 -1.14
C GLU A 89 -18.98 -1.27 -0.59
N SER A 90 -19.98 -2.01 -0.11
CA SER A 90 -19.78 -3.35 0.49
C SER A 90 -20.00 -4.51 -0.47
N ASP A 91 -20.26 -4.23 -1.75
CA ASP A 91 -20.62 -5.20 -2.79
C ASP A 91 -19.42 -5.82 -3.52
N TYR A 92 -18.21 -5.73 -2.94
CA TYR A 92 -16.99 -6.25 -3.55
C TYR A 92 -17.02 -7.76 -3.80
N GLU A 93 -17.81 -8.54 -3.05
CA GLU A 93 -18.03 -9.97 -3.31
C GLU A 93 -18.71 -10.22 -4.65
N VAL A 94 -19.61 -9.29 -5.04
CA VAL A 94 -20.30 -9.34 -6.35
C VAL A 94 -19.40 -8.79 -7.47
N LYS A 95 -18.66 -7.72 -7.16
CA LYS A 95 -17.78 -7.06 -8.16
C LYS A 95 -16.54 -7.88 -8.50
N PHE A 96 -15.99 -8.59 -7.50
CA PHE A 96 -14.71 -9.30 -7.63
C PHE A 96 -14.77 -10.76 -7.16
N PRO A 97 -15.76 -11.58 -7.63
CA PRO A 97 -15.97 -12.93 -7.12
C PRO A 97 -14.76 -13.85 -7.30
N ASP A 98 -14.00 -13.66 -8.38
CA ASP A 98 -12.81 -14.48 -8.72
C ASP A 98 -11.55 -14.09 -7.93
N LEU A 99 -11.63 -13.04 -7.10
CA LEU A 99 -10.49 -12.55 -6.31
C LEU A 99 -10.53 -13.00 -4.85
N LYS A 100 -11.61 -13.65 -4.42
CA LYS A 100 -11.76 -14.14 -3.06
C LYS A 100 -10.63 -15.12 -2.67
N ASN A 101 -10.03 -14.91 -1.49
CA ASN A 101 -9.03 -15.79 -0.89
C ASN A 101 -7.85 -16.15 -1.82
N SER A 102 -7.44 -15.23 -2.68
CA SER A 102 -6.46 -15.53 -3.74
C SER A 102 -5.14 -14.77 -3.65
N PHE A 103 -5.06 -13.74 -2.80
CA PHE A 103 -3.85 -12.90 -2.71
C PHE A 103 -2.86 -13.44 -1.67
N ASP A 104 -1.58 -13.47 -2.05
CA ASP A 104 -0.48 -13.88 -1.18
C ASP A 104 0.30 -12.69 -0.57
N TYR A 105 0.08 -11.48 -1.08
CA TYR A 105 0.66 -10.26 -0.53
C TYR A 105 -0.28 -9.07 -0.72
N LEU A 106 -0.48 -8.27 0.34
CA LEU A 106 -1.29 -7.06 0.30
C LEU A 106 -0.52 -5.85 0.84
N VAL A 107 -0.65 -4.72 0.15
CA VAL A 107 -0.16 -3.41 0.57
C VAL A 107 -1.35 -2.48 0.75
N ILE A 108 -1.52 -1.89 1.93
CA ILE A 108 -2.73 -1.14 2.30
C ILE A 108 -2.35 0.23 2.87
N ASP A 109 -2.91 1.29 2.29
CA ASP A 109 -2.73 2.67 2.77
C ASP A 109 -4.04 3.46 2.58
N PRO A 110 -5.01 3.31 3.50
CA PRO A 110 -6.28 4.03 3.41
C PRO A 110 -6.09 5.54 3.44
N PRO A 111 -6.89 6.33 2.69
CA PRO A 111 -6.82 7.78 2.71
C PRO A 111 -7.30 8.39 4.04
N PHE A 112 -7.97 7.62 4.89
CA PHE A 112 -8.46 8.04 6.20
C PHE A 112 -8.02 7.07 7.29
N ILE A 113 -7.68 7.62 8.46
CA ILE A 113 -7.13 6.89 9.61
C ILE A 113 -8.18 6.49 10.67
N THR A 114 -9.45 6.76 10.42
CA THR A 114 -10.54 6.48 11.35
C THR A 114 -10.77 4.97 11.54
N GLN A 115 -11.35 4.60 12.67
CA GLN A 115 -11.73 3.21 12.94
C GLN A 115 -12.71 2.66 11.90
N ASP A 116 -13.69 3.47 11.47
CA ASP A 116 -14.65 3.06 10.43
C ASP A 116 -13.95 2.74 9.11
N SER A 117 -13.06 3.63 8.65
CA SER A 117 -12.25 3.39 7.44
C SER A 117 -11.44 2.10 7.55
N TRP A 118 -10.70 1.92 8.65
CA TRP A 118 -9.88 0.73 8.85
C TRP A 118 -10.72 -0.55 8.93
N THR A 119 -11.89 -0.51 9.55
CA THR A 119 -12.79 -1.67 9.59
C THR A 119 -13.21 -2.09 8.17
N LYS A 120 -13.58 -1.12 7.33
CA LYS A 120 -14.00 -1.38 5.94
C LYS A 120 -12.85 -1.89 5.08
N PHE A 121 -11.67 -1.24 5.13
CA PHE A 121 -10.48 -1.69 4.40
C PHE A 121 -10.01 -3.08 4.87
N SER A 122 -10.09 -3.37 6.17
CA SER A 122 -9.73 -4.66 6.72
C SER A 122 -10.68 -5.77 6.26
N ASN A 123 -11.98 -5.52 6.23
CA ASN A 123 -12.96 -6.48 5.70
C ASN A 123 -12.66 -6.83 4.24
N PHE A 124 -12.31 -5.85 3.43
CA PHE A 124 -11.90 -6.08 2.05
C PHE A 124 -10.58 -6.86 1.95
N ALA A 125 -9.60 -6.52 2.75
CA ALA A 125 -8.33 -7.26 2.82
C ALA A 125 -8.55 -8.72 3.24
N LEU A 126 -9.41 -8.98 4.23
CA LEU A 126 -9.78 -10.33 4.68
C LEU A 126 -10.50 -11.12 3.58
N TYR A 127 -11.29 -10.46 2.75
CA TYR A 127 -11.92 -11.07 1.58
C TYR A 127 -10.89 -11.53 0.54
N LEU A 128 -9.87 -10.70 0.27
CA LEU A 128 -8.87 -10.94 -0.77
C LEU A 128 -7.80 -11.96 -0.35
N LYS A 129 -7.34 -11.90 0.89
CA LYS A 129 -6.17 -12.67 1.35
C LYS A 129 -6.39 -14.18 1.33
N ASN A 130 -5.37 -14.93 0.95
CA ASN A 130 -5.29 -16.36 1.23
C ASN A 130 -4.73 -16.63 2.65
N ASP A 131 -4.67 -17.90 3.06
CA ASP A 131 -4.25 -18.28 4.41
C ASP A 131 -2.80 -17.92 4.75
N ASN A 132 -1.93 -17.80 3.74
CA ASN A 132 -0.50 -17.51 3.90
C ASN A 132 -0.15 -16.06 3.52
N CYS A 133 -1.15 -15.19 3.37
CA CYS A 133 -0.95 -13.83 2.89
C CYS A 133 -0.12 -12.99 3.85
N LYS A 134 0.93 -12.38 3.33
CA LYS A 134 1.65 -11.32 4.03
C LYS A 134 0.98 -9.98 3.76
N ILE A 135 0.83 -9.19 4.81
CA ILE A 135 0.19 -7.87 4.75
C ILE A 135 1.16 -6.82 5.30
N ILE A 136 1.31 -5.73 4.57
CA ILE A 136 1.98 -4.51 5.03
C ILE A 136 1.04 -3.33 4.87
N ALA A 137 0.95 -2.48 5.88
CA ALA A 137 0.01 -1.36 5.93
C ALA A 137 0.66 -0.11 6.54
N CYS A 138 0.08 1.05 6.21
CA CYS A 138 0.49 2.34 6.77
C CYS A 138 -0.64 2.96 7.57
N SER A 139 -0.33 3.45 8.75
CA SER A 139 -1.25 4.22 9.61
C SER A 139 -0.51 4.98 10.68
N ILE A 140 -1.23 5.77 11.47
CA ILE A 140 -0.69 6.41 12.68
C ILE A 140 -0.49 5.39 13.80
N ALA A 141 0.43 5.70 14.73
CA ALA A 141 0.79 4.82 15.85
C ALA A 141 -0.41 4.48 16.76
N GLU A 142 -1.37 5.40 16.89
CA GLU A 142 -2.57 5.25 17.70
C GLU A 142 -3.48 4.10 17.21
N ASN A 143 -3.36 3.71 15.94
CA ASN A 143 -4.11 2.58 15.38
C ASN A 143 -3.49 1.20 15.69
N LYS A 144 -2.42 1.12 16.50
CA LYS A 144 -1.70 -0.13 16.79
C LYS A 144 -2.62 -1.26 17.27
N GLU A 145 -3.43 -1.00 18.28
CA GLU A 145 -4.35 -2.02 18.83
C GLU A 145 -5.46 -2.39 17.85
N ASN A 146 -5.98 -1.38 17.13
CA ASN A 146 -7.02 -1.61 16.13
C ASN A 146 -6.52 -2.51 14.98
N LEU A 147 -5.34 -2.23 14.44
CA LEU A 147 -4.74 -3.05 13.37
C LEU A 147 -4.32 -4.45 13.85
N LYS A 148 -3.89 -4.58 15.10
CA LYS A 148 -3.65 -5.89 15.72
C LYS A 148 -4.93 -6.72 15.77
N ASN A 149 -6.03 -6.13 16.19
CA ASN A 149 -7.33 -6.81 16.30
C ASN A 149 -7.96 -7.12 14.93
N LEU A 150 -7.85 -6.22 13.95
CA LEU A 150 -8.51 -6.38 12.64
C LEU A 150 -7.75 -7.31 11.70
N LEU A 151 -6.43 -7.24 11.64
CA LEU A 151 -5.59 -7.91 10.64
C LEU A 151 -4.37 -8.64 11.21
N ASP A 152 -4.23 -8.69 12.55
CA ASP A 152 -3.06 -9.25 13.24
C ASP A 152 -1.74 -8.61 12.80
N LEU A 153 -1.72 -7.28 12.63
CA LEU A 153 -0.54 -6.54 12.24
C LEU A 153 0.18 -5.96 13.46
N ASP A 154 1.51 -6.07 13.45
CA ASP A 154 2.38 -5.48 14.45
C ASP A 154 3.09 -4.24 13.89
N MET A 155 3.20 -3.19 14.72
CA MET A 155 3.90 -1.97 14.36
C MET A 155 5.40 -2.22 14.24
N LYS A 156 6.02 -1.74 13.16
CA LYS A 156 7.43 -1.91 12.85
C LYS A 156 8.23 -0.63 13.12
N VAL A 157 9.57 -0.77 13.13
CA VAL A 157 10.49 0.35 13.39
C VAL A 157 10.55 1.31 12.20
N PHE A 158 10.53 0.78 10.97
CA PHE A 158 10.54 1.62 9.77
C PHE A 158 9.32 2.53 9.71
N GLN A 159 9.55 3.83 9.52
CA GLN A 159 8.51 4.82 9.33
C GLN A 159 8.54 5.34 7.89
N PRO A 160 7.41 5.35 7.17
CA PRO A 160 7.37 5.87 5.81
C PRO A 160 7.48 7.40 5.81
N SER A 161 8.15 7.95 4.82
CA SER A 161 8.14 9.39 4.55
C SER A 161 7.02 9.71 3.55
N ILE A 162 6.11 10.61 3.95
CA ILE A 162 5.02 11.14 3.13
C ILE A 162 5.13 12.66 3.19
N PRO A 163 5.86 13.30 2.26
CA PRO A 163 6.33 14.68 2.42
C PRO A 163 5.26 15.74 2.67
N HIS A 164 4.05 15.56 2.13
CA HIS A 164 2.97 16.54 2.23
C HIS A 164 1.90 16.17 3.26
N LEU A 165 2.07 15.04 3.96
CA LEU A 165 1.17 14.63 5.03
C LEU A 165 1.64 15.22 6.37
N VAL A 166 0.71 15.82 7.13
CA VAL A 166 1.02 16.45 8.43
C VAL A 166 1.22 15.42 9.55
N TYR A 167 0.72 14.22 9.40
CA TYR A 167 0.86 13.14 10.39
C TYR A 167 2.07 12.26 10.04
N GLN A 168 2.81 11.82 11.08
CA GLN A 168 3.81 10.77 10.90
C GLN A 168 3.11 9.42 10.92
N TYR A 169 3.30 8.64 9.85
CA TYR A 169 2.82 7.26 9.76
C TYR A 169 3.86 6.27 10.24
N ASN A 170 3.38 5.09 10.59
CA ASN A 170 4.15 3.90 10.90
C ASN A 170 3.80 2.78 9.93
N ILE A 171 4.73 1.85 9.77
CA ILE A 171 4.47 0.59 9.07
C ILE A 171 3.92 -0.43 10.07
N PHE A 172 2.94 -1.21 9.60
CA PHE A 172 2.37 -2.35 10.29
C PHE A 172 2.45 -3.57 9.38
N ALA A 173 2.86 -4.71 9.90
CA ALA A 173 2.98 -5.94 9.11
C ALA A 173 2.72 -7.18 9.95
N ASN A 174 2.28 -8.28 9.30
CA ASN A 174 2.11 -9.60 9.92
C ASN A 174 3.29 -10.53 9.68
N TYR A 175 4.44 -9.98 9.30
CA TYR A 175 5.69 -10.72 9.09
C TYR A 175 6.88 -9.87 9.54
N ASP A 176 8.03 -10.53 9.71
CA ASP A 176 9.28 -9.89 10.09
C ASP A 176 10.25 -9.85 8.90
N ASP A 177 11.02 -8.77 8.83
CA ASP A 177 12.07 -8.54 7.86
C ASP A 177 13.08 -7.53 8.43
N GLU A 178 14.36 -7.71 8.17
CA GLU A 178 15.41 -6.84 8.71
C GLU A 178 15.27 -5.37 8.30
N GLU A 179 14.68 -5.09 7.12
CA GLU A 179 14.43 -3.71 6.67
C GLU A 179 13.27 -3.05 7.42
N LEU A 180 12.30 -3.85 7.91
CA LEU A 180 11.22 -3.36 8.77
C LEU A 180 11.72 -2.92 10.15
N ASP A 181 12.85 -3.46 10.60
CA ASP A 181 13.45 -3.16 11.90
C ASP A 181 14.51 -2.04 11.85
N LYS A 182 14.73 -1.43 10.67
CA LYS A 182 15.65 -0.29 10.49
C LYS A 182 14.90 1.04 10.51
N LYS A 183 15.52 2.06 11.07
CA LYS A 183 15.00 3.44 10.96
C LYS A 183 15.12 3.95 9.53
N ASN A 184 14.08 4.63 9.06
CA ASN A 184 14.15 5.34 7.79
C ASN A 184 15.02 6.61 7.94
N PRO A 185 16.11 6.77 7.18
CA PRO A 185 17.00 7.93 7.30
C PRO A 185 16.35 9.26 6.84
N GLU A 186 15.19 9.21 6.19
CA GLU A 186 14.44 10.42 5.82
C GLU A 186 13.64 11.01 6.99
N ILE A 187 13.42 10.22 8.06
CA ILE A 187 12.70 10.67 9.25
C ILE A 187 13.71 11.19 10.27
N ILE A 188 13.70 12.49 10.49
CA ILE A 188 14.54 13.17 11.48
C ILE A 188 13.73 13.27 12.77
N GLU A 189 14.29 12.75 13.86
CA GLU A 189 13.73 12.87 15.23
C GLU A 189 13.80 14.32 15.75
#